data_e244c2a662c2a9fd129ed483ad3e1a51
#
_entry.id   e244c2a662c2a9fd129ed483ad3e1a51
#
_cell.length_a   1.000
_cell.length_b   1.000
_cell.length_c   1.000
_cell.angle_alpha   90.00
_cell.angle_beta   90.00
_cell.angle_gamma   90.00
#
_symmetry.space_group_name_H-M   'P 1'
#
loop_
_entity.id
_entity.type
_entity.pdbx_description
1 polymer ?
#
loop_
_entity_poly.entity_id
_entity_poly.type
_entity_poly.pdbx_seq_one_letter_code
_entity_poly.pdbx_strand_id
1 'polypeptide(L)'
;MELNKLGERTFWLPHQPENDRPMLVLLKGDRLALAVDAGASAAHVEEFYAQLDDAGLPRPDLTAITHWHWDHTFGMHRAHGLTVACRRTGELLAQARASLADPAAVLALKRSEEHIAREYAEAGIVVALPDVVFDGELLLDLGGLTARVLTAASPHSDDTVLVHVPEEGLLFLGDATCGDPFDGWRVDEERLRALMRTIEGIDCETCLLGHADPLGKGELLGYLATLAG
;
A
#
# COMPACT_ATOMS: atom_id res chain seq x y z
N MET A 1 -1.40 -13.62 -13.00
CA MET A 1 -0.98 -12.36 -13.65
C MET A 1 0.52 -12.37 -13.80
N GLU A 2 1.09 -11.58 -14.71
CA GLU A 2 2.54 -11.50 -14.90
C GLU A 2 3.09 -10.28 -14.15
N LEU A 3 4.30 -10.42 -13.61
CA LEU A 3 5.04 -9.33 -13.00
C LEU A 3 5.53 -8.36 -14.08
N ASN A 4 5.26 -7.09 -13.91
CA ASN A 4 5.72 -6.03 -14.81
C ASN A 4 6.99 -5.36 -14.28
N LYS A 5 7.79 -4.81 -15.18
CA LYS A 5 8.96 -4.00 -14.84
C LYS A 5 8.66 -2.54 -15.18
N LEU A 6 8.82 -1.63 -14.22
CA LEU A 6 8.58 -0.20 -14.40
C LEU A 6 9.90 0.58 -14.59
N GLY A 7 10.86 0.37 -13.70
CA GLY A 7 12.19 0.97 -13.72
C GLY A 7 13.29 -0.07 -13.91
N GLU A 8 14.54 0.27 -13.66
CA GLU A 8 15.62 -0.71 -13.69
C GLU A 8 15.53 -1.70 -12.53
N ARG A 9 15.04 -1.24 -11.38
CA ARG A 9 15.03 -1.93 -10.08
C ARG A 9 13.63 -2.05 -9.47
N THR A 10 12.58 -1.58 -10.17
CA THR A 10 11.18 -1.62 -9.73
C THR A 10 10.37 -2.61 -10.54
N PHE A 11 9.72 -3.53 -9.83
CA PHE A 11 8.86 -4.58 -10.38
C PHE A 11 7.51 -4.53 -9.67
N TRP A 12 6.42 -4.79 -10.38
CA TRP A 12 5.08 -4.70 -9.82
C TRP A 12 4.14 -5.76 -10.36
N LEU A 13 3.31 -6.30 -9.47
CA LEU A 13 2.16 -7.13 -9.79
C LEU A 13 0.95 -6.20 -9.95
N PRO A 14 0.24 -6.23 -11.09
CA PRO A 14 -0.93 -5.36 -11.30
C PRO A 14 -2.03 -5.59 -10.27
N HIS A 15 -2.82 -4.54 -10.02
CA HIS A 15 -4.04 -4.63 -9.23
C HIS A 15 -5.07 -5.57 -9.88
N GLN A 16 -5.95 -6.14 -9.06
CA GLN A 16 -6.99 -7.10 -9.49
C GLN A 16 -8.37 -6.56 -9.07
N PRO A 17 -9.05 -5.78 -9.94
CA PRO A 17 -10.30 -5.11 -9.57
C PRO A 17 -11.42 -6.06 -9.14
N GLU A 18 -11.46 -7.28 -9.70
CA GLU A 18 -12.48 -8.29 -9.38
C GLU A 18 -12.40 -8.80 -7.93
N ASN A 19 -11.24 -8.67 -7.29
CA ASN A 19 -10.99 -9.12 -5.92
C ASN A 19 -10.61 -7.97 -4.99
N ASP A 20 -10.61 -6.73 -5.48
CA ASP A 20 -10.14 -5.54 -4.75
C ASP A 20 -8.72 -5.70 -4.21
N ARG A 21 -7.86 -6.37 -4.98
CA ARG A 21 -6.46 -6.55 -4.62
C ARG A 21 -5.63 -5.42 -5.21
N PRO A 22 -4.92 -4.62 -4.39
CA PRO A 22 -4.06 -3.55 -4.87
C PRO A 22 -2.84 -4.09 -5.61
N MET A 23 -2.14 -3.22 -6.33
CA MET A 23 -0.83 -3.58 -6.85
C MET A 23 0.13 -3.86 -5.71
N LEU A 24 1.04 -4.81 -5.93
CA LEU A 24 2.17 -5.08 -5.04
C LEU A 24 3.47 -4.79 -5.77
N VAL A 25 4.41 -4.16 -5.10
CA VAL A 25 5.64 -3.69 -5.72
C VAL A 25 6.87 -4.23 -5.01
N LEU A 26 7.92 -4.54 -5.77
CA LEU A 26 9.25 -4.83 -5.28
C LEU A 26 10.23 -3.77 -5.77
N LEU A 27 10.95 -3.14 -4.84
CA LEU A 27 12.12 -2.31 -5.05
C LEU A 27 13.37 -3.15 -4.75
N LYS A 28 14.19 -3.43 -5.77
CA LYS A 28 15.38 -4.27 -5.65
C LYS A 28 16.64 -3.43 -5.55
N GLY A 29 17.11 -3.19 -4.34
CA GLY A 29 18.45 -2.64 -4.11
C GLY A 29 19.57 -3.68 -4.27
N ASP A 30 20.82 -3.24 -4.11
CA ASP A 30 22.00 -4.12 -4.14
C ASP A 30 22.19 -4.86 -2.80
N ARG A 31 21.59 -4.35 -1.71
CA ARG A 31 21.73 -4.91 -0.35
C ARG A 31 20.41 -5.42 0.21
N LEU A 32 19.33 -4.72 -0.01
CA LEU A 32 18.00 -5.01 0.51
C LEU A 32 16.96 -4.89 -0.59
N ALA A 33 15.92 -5.69 -0.47
CA ALA A 33 14.71 -5.57 -1.26
C ALA A 33 13.56 -5.09 -0.38
N LEU A 34 12.77 -4.12 -0.87
CA LEU A 34 11.62 -3.55 -0.18
C LEU A 34 10.35 -3.83 -0.99
N ALA A 35 9.34 -4.41 -0.36
CA ALA A 35 7.99 -4.41 -0.92
C ALA A 35 7.20 -3.17 -0.47
N VAL A 36 6.25 -2.73 -1.28
CA VAL A 36 5.23 -1.76 -0.89
C VAL A 36 3.90 -2.48 -0.84
N ASP A 37 3.27 -2.44 0.31
CA ASP A 37 2.09 -3.15 0.77
C ASP A 37 2.23 -4.68 0.86
N ALA A 38 1.37 -5.26 1.68
CA ALA A 38 1.32 -6.69 1.97
C ALA A 38 0.06 -7.37 1.41
N GLY A 39 -0.73 -6.65 0.62
CA GLY A 39 -1.89 -7.17 -0.07
C GLY A 39 -3.05 -7.63 0.80
N ALA A 40 -4.09 -8.07 0.13
CA ALA A 40 -5.40 -8.39 0.71
C ALA A 40 -5.43 -9.66 1.56
N SER A 41 -4.52 -10.61 1.32
CA SER A 41 -4.55 -11.93 1.95
C SER A 41 -3.22 -12.69 1.81
N ALA A 42 -3.14 -13.84 2.50
CA ALA A 42 -2.07 -14.81 2.31
C ALA A 42 -1.94 -15.24 0.83
N ALA A 43 -3.06 -15.49 0.16
CA ALA A 43 -3.05 -15.92 -1.24
C ALA A 43 -2.50 -14.84 -2.17
N HIS A 44 -2.81 -13.58 -1.91
CA HIS A 44 -2.28 -12.46 -2.70
C HIS A 44 -0.76 -12.31 -2.54
N VAL A 45 -0.25 -12.40 -1.30
CA VAL A 45 1.20 -12.38 -1.02
C VAL A 45 1.92 -13.58 -1.66
N GLU A 46 1.32 -14.77 -1.58
CA GLU A 46 1.89 -15.99 -2.17
C GLU A 46 1.92 -15.91 -3.69
N GLU A 47 0.89 -15.35 -4.33
CA GLU A 47 0.89 -15.05 -5.78
C GLU A 47 2.04 -14.11 -6.15
N PHE A 48 2.20 -13.00 -5.42
CA PHE A 48 3.31 -12.06 -5.63
C PHE A 48 4.66 -12.75 -5.51
N TYR A 49 4.88 -13.53 -4.47
CA TYR A 49 6.15 -14.22 -4.26
C TYR A 49 6.43 -15.30 -5.31
N ALA A 50 5.40 -15.99 -5.79
CA ALA A 50 5.56 -16.94 -6.90
C ALA A 50 6.05 -16.23 -8.18
N GLN A 51 5.50 -15.04 -8.47
CA GLN A 51 5.95 -14.24 -9.62
C GLN A 51 7.38 -13.71 -9.44
N LEU A 52 7.79 -13.35 -8.21
CA LEU A 52 9.18 -12.98 -7.93
C LEU A 52 10.13 -14.17 -8.10
N ASP A 53 9.76 -15.33 -7.56
CA ASP A 53 10.56 -16.57 -7.68
C ASP A 53 10.72 -16.98 -9.16
N ASP A 54 9.66 -16.93 -9.97
CA ASP A 54 9.66 -17.24 -11.40
C ASP A 54 10.55 -16.26 -12.21
N ALA A 55 10.59 -14.99 -11.78
CA ALA A 55 11.46 -13.95 -12.39
C ALA A 55 12.90 -13.98 -11.86
N GLY A 56 13.25 -14.86 -10.93
CA GLY A 56 14.57 -14.91 -10.30
C GLY A 56 14.89 -13.68 -9.46
N LEU A 57 13.86 -13.03 -8.90
CA LEU A 57 13.96 -11.86 -8.03
C LEU A 57 13.98 -12.28 -6.55
N PRO A 58 14.62 -11.50 -5.67
CA PRO A 58 14.61 -11.79 -4.25
C PRO A 58 13.22 -11.56 -3.65
N ARG A 59 12.90 -12.29 -2.60
CA ARG A 59 11.81 -11.91 -1.70
C ARG A 59 12.21 -10.67 -0.90
N PRO A 60 11.25 -9.81 -0.51
CA PRO A 60 11.57 -8.57 0.20
C PRO A 60 12.15 -8.84 1.60
N ASP A 61 13.17 -8.08 1.99
CA ASP A 61 13.69 -8.04 3.37
C ASP A 61 12.81 -7.16 4.27
N LEU A 62 12.13 -6.18 3.65
CA LEU A 62 11.25 -5.23 4.31
C LEU A 62 9.96 -5.09 3.49
N THR A 63 8.86 -4.78 4.16
CA THR A 63 7.59 -4.40 3.53
C THR A 63 7.08 -3.11 4.15
N ALA A 64 7.02 -2.02 3.40
CA ALA A 64 6.44 -0.75 3.83
C ALA A 64 4.93 -0.76 3.56
N ILE A 65 4.15 -0.41 4.58
CA ILE A 65 2.68 -0.37 4.53
C ILE A 65 2.23 1.06 4.29
N THR A 66 1.38 1.27 3.27
CA THR A 66 0.87 2.60 2.91
C THR A 66 -0.23 3.08 3.84
N HIS A 67 -1.13 2.19 4.28
CA HIS A 67 -2.20 2.47 5.24
C HIS A 67 -2.83 1.17 5.76
N TRP A 68 -3.74 1.27 6.73
CA TRP A 68 -4.23 0.13 7.52
C TRP A 68 -5.33 -0.72 6.86
N HIS A 69 -5.90 -0.33 5.73
CA HIS A 69 -7.03 -1.04 5.13
C HIS A 69 -6.69 -2.49 4.81
N TRP A 70 -7.71 -3.32 4.81
CA TRP A 70 -7.61 -4.78 4.78
C TRP A 70 -6.87 -5.30 3.56
N ASP A 71 -7.11 -4.70 2.42
CA ASP A 71 -6.56 -5.08 1.12
C ASP A 71 -5.07 -4.79 0.99
N HIS A 72 -4.53 -3.86 1.80
CA HIS A 72 -3.11 -3.54 1.90
C HIS A 72 -2.38 -4.27 3.03
N THR A 73 -3.13 -4.81 4.04
CA THR A 73 -2.51 -5.26 5.30
C THR A 73 -2.84 -6.68 5.74
N PHE A 74 -3.96 -7.27 5.32
CA PHE A 74 -4.34 -8.59 5.86
C PHE A 74 -3.43 -9.72 5.36
N GLY A 75 -2.61 -9.49 4.34
CA GLY A 75 -1.53 -10.38 3.94
C GLY A 75 -0.26 -10.26 4.80
N MET A 76 -0.12 -9.25 5.67
CA MET A 76 1.10 -8.99 6.47
C MET A 76 1.61 -10.21 7.24
N HIS A 77 0.75 -11.08 7.73
CA HIS A 77 1.14 -12.29 8.45
C HIS A 77 1.91 -13.31 7.59
N ARG A 78 1.97 -13.10 6.26
CA ARG A 78 2.74 -13.88 5.30
C ARG A 78 3.91 -13.10 4.70
N ALA A 79 4.08 -11.82 5.08
CA ALA A 79 5.18 -11.02 4.60
C ALA A 79 6.52 -11.68 4.97
N HIS A 80 7.44 -11.70 4.01
CA HIS A 80 8.83 -12.11 4.24
C HIS A 80 9.61 -10.90 4.78
N GLY A 81 10.52 -11.13 5.72
CA GLY A 81 11.26 -10.04 6.36
C GLY A 81 10.42 -9.24 7.37
N LEU A 82 10.77 -7.99 7.58
CA LEU A 82 10.12 -7.12 8.56
C LEU A 82 9.08 -6.20 7.90
N THR A 83 7.95 -6.04 8.55
CA THR A 83 6.92 -5.07 8.16
C THR A 83 7.14 -3.72 8.85
N VAL A 84 7.04 -2.64 8.09
CA VAL A 84 7.31 -1.27 8.52
C VAL A 84 6.07 -0.42 8.25
N ALA A 85 5.54 0.25 9.27
CA ALA A 85 4.36 1.10 9.12
C ALA A 85 4.48 2.36 9.97
N CYS A 86 3.72 3.40 9.67
CA CYS A 86 3.65 4.53 10.58
C CYS A 86 2.94 4.11 11.90
N ARG A 87 3.21 4.86 12.99
CA ARG A 87 2.62 4.57 14.31
C ARG A 87 1.10 4.50 14.25
N ARG A 88 0.48 5.38 13.49
CA ARG A 88 -0.98 5.43 13.36
C ARG A 88 -1.55 4.17 12.70
N THR A 89 -0.90 3.64 11.67
CA THR A 89 -1.25 2.33 11.07
C THR A 89 -1.19 1.21 12.11
N GLY A 90 -0.13 1.17 12.92
CA GLY A 90 0.00 0.18 13.98
C GLY A 90 -1.12 0.25 15.02
N GLU A 91 -1.55 1.48 15.40
CA GLU A 91 -2.68 1.70 16.32
C GLU A 91 -4.01 1.20 15.72
N LEU A 92 -4.27 1.53 14.45
CA LEU A 92 -5.50 1.12 13.76
C LEU A 92 -5.55 -0.40 13.57
N LEU A 93 -4.44 -1.03 13.18
CA LEU A 93 -4.33 -2.49 13.09
C LEU A 93 -4.53 -3.18 14.46
N ALA A 94 -4.03 -2.58 15.54
CA ALA A 94 -4.26 -3.13 16.88
C ALA A 94 -5.75 -3.07 17.26
N GLN A 95 -6.46 -2.01 16.90
CA GLN A 95 -7.90 -1.89 17.10
C GLN A 95 -8.67 -2.90 16.23
N ALA A 96 -8.32 -3.01 14.94
CA ALA A 96 -8.92 -3.99 14.03
C ALA A 96 -8.72 -5.43 14.53
N ARG A 97 -7.49 -5.78 14.97
CA ARG A 97 -7.18 -7.09 15.55
C ARG A 97 -8.00 -7.38 16.80
N ALA A 98 -8.18 -6.41 17.67
CA ALA A 98 -8.99 -6.57 18.87
C ALA A 98 -10.48 -6.76 18.54
N SER A 99 -11.01 -5.99 17.59
CA SER A 99 -12.39 -6.11 17.11
C SER A 99 -12.66 -7.46 16.45
N LEU A 100 -11.77 -7.89 15.55
CA LEU A 100 -11.91 -9.14 14.78
C LEU A 100 -11.55 -10.41 15.58
N ALA A 101 -11.18 -10.28 16.87
CA ALA A 101 -11.14 -11.41 17.79
C ALA A 101 -12.56 -11.96 18.10
N ASP A 102 -13.61 -11.14 17.91
CA ASP A 102 -15.00 -11.59 18.02
C ASP A 102 -15.47 -12.20 16.68
N PRO A 103 -15.88 -13.48 16.64
CA PRO A 103 -16.45 -14.12 15.45
C PRO A 103 -17.66 -13.37 14.87
N ALA A 104 -18.44 -12.69 15.70
CA ALA A 104 -19.58 -11.91 15.22
C ALA A 104 -19.12 -10.67 14.42
N ALA A 105 -18.02 -10.01 14.82
CA ALA A 105 -17.43 -8.92 14.07
C ALA A 105 -16.85 -9.39 12.73
N VAL A 106 -16.18 -10.55 12.69
CA VAL A 106 -15.71 -11.18 11.44
C VAL A 106 -16.87 -11.42 10.48
N LEU A 107 -17.98 -11.99 10.99
CA LEU A 107 -19.15 -12.24 10.17
C LEU A 107 -19.81 -10.95 9.68
N ALA A 108 -19.86 -9.91 10.51
CA ALA A 108 -20.37 -8.59 10.11
C ALA A 108 -19.52 -7.97 9.02
N LEU A 109 -18.19 -8.01 9.15
CA LEU A 109 -17.26 -7.52 8.14
C LEU A 109 -17.43 -8.25 6.80
N LYS A 110 -17.49 -9.57 6.80
CA LYS A 110 -17.74 -10.38 5.59
C LYS A 110 -19.11 -10.08 4.93
N ARG A 111 -20.09 -9.60 5.69
CA ARG A 111 -21.41 -9.22 5.15
C ARG A 111 -21.43 -7.82 4.57
N SER A 112 -20.63 -6.91 5.11
CA SER A 112 -20.56 -5.51 4.65
C SER A 112 -19.62 -5.32 3.47
N GLU A 113 -18.64 -6.25 3.28
CA GLU A 113 -17.61 -6.14 2.25
C GLU A 113 -17.52 -7.44 1.44
N GLU A 114 -18.00 -7.37 0.19
CA GLU A 114 -18.12 -8.52 -0.70
C GLU A 114 -16.76 -9.13 -1.08
N HIS A 115 -15.75 -8.27 -1.28
CA HIS A 115 -14.40 -8.73 -1.64
C HIS A 115 -13.74 -9.48 -0.48
N ILE A 116 -13.92 -9.02 0.76
CA ILE A 116 -13.49 -9.77 1.96
C ILE A 116 -14.24 -11.11 2.05
N ALA A 117 -15.55 -11.12 1.76
CA ALA A 117 -16.31 -12.37 1.80
C ALA A 117 -15.78 -13.41 0.80
N ARG A 118 -15.36 -12.97 -0.40
CA ARG A 118 -14.76 -13.85 -1.42
C ARG A 118 -13.36 -14.28 -1.03
N GLU A 119 -12.49 -13.32 -0.69
CA GLU A 119 -11.07 -13.54 -0.38
C GLU A 119 -10.89 -14.48 0.82
N TYR A 120 -11.80 -14.40 1.78
CA TYR A 120 -11.79 -15.17 3.01
C TYR A 120 -12.91 -16.21 3.10
N ALA A 121 -13.43 -16.71 1.97
CA ALA A 121 -14.51 -17.70 1.95
C ALA A 121 -14.16 -18.95 2.78
N GLU A 122 -12.93 -19.44 2.64
CA GLU A 122 -12.45 -20.67 3.29
C GLU A 122 -11.35 -20.40 4.34
N ALA A 123 -10.78 -19.20 4.37
CA ALA A 123 -9.69 -18.83 5.26
C ALA A 123 -10.16 -17.96 6.43
N GLY A 124 -9.42 -17.99 7.54
CA GLY A 124 -9.57 -17.07 8.65
C GLY A 124 -8.87 -15.74 8.35
N ILE A 125 -9.47 -14.63 8.81
CA ILE A 125 -8.82 -13.31 8.77
C ILE A 125 -7.75 -13.27 9.87
N VAL A 126 -6.53 -12.86 9.50
CA VAL A 126 -5.41 -12.65 10.42
C VAL A 126 -4.94 -11.21 10.31
N VAL A 127 -5.07 -10.44 11.38
CA VAL A 127 -4.55 -9.08 11.44
C VAL A 127 -3.22 -9.09 12.18
N ALA A 128 -2.12 -8.96 11.44
CA ALA A 128 -0.78 -8.80 11.99
C ALA A 128 -0.54 -7.36 12.43
N LEU A 129 0.43 -7.15 13.32
CA LEU A 129 0.93 -5.81 13.65
C LEU A 129 2.29 -5.62 12.99
N PRO A 130 2.66 -4.37 12.66
CA PRO A 130 3.97 -4.09 12.08
C PRO A 130 5.10 -4.41 13.07
N ASP A 131 6.22 -4.91 12.53
CA ASP A 131 7.43 -5.21 13.31
C ASP A 131 8.18 -3.94 13.69
N VAL A 132 8.15 -2.93 12.81
CA VAL A 132 8.79 -1.63 12.99
C VAL A 132 7.75 -0.53 12.82
N VAL A 133 7.71 0.41 13.76
CA VAL A 133 6.87 1.61 13.65
C VAL A 133 7.74 2.86 13.62
N PHE A 134 7.31 3.85 12.79
CA PHE A 134 7.99 5.15 12.67
C PHE A 134 7.01 6.32 12.77
N ASP A 135 7.54 7.52 12.99
CA ASP A 135 6.79 8.76 12.96
C ASP A 135 7.42 9.71 11.92
N GLY A 136 6.56 10.39 11.15
CA GLY A 136 6.99 11.38 10.17
C GLY A 136 7.64 10.76 8.93
N GLU A 137 8.95 10.62 8.91
CA GLU A 137 9.70 10.09 7.76
C GLU A 137 10.73 9.04 8.20
N LEU A 138 10.86 7.99 7.37
CA LEU A 138 11.89 6.97 7.49
C LEU A 138 12.65 6.86 6.17
N LEU A 139 13.97 6.92 6.23
CA LEU A 139 14.86 6.75 5.08
C LEU A 139 15.46 5.34 5.09
N LEU A 140 15.24 4.58 4.02
CA LEU A 140 15.77 3.24 3.82
C LEU A 140 16.78 3.25 2.67
N ASP A 141 18.05 3.01 2.97
CA ASP A 141 19.10 2.79 1.97
C ASP A 141 19.13 1.30 1.58
N LEU A 142 18.61 0.99 0.39
CA LEU A 142 18.54 -0.38 -0.13
C LEU A 142 19.81 -0.81 -0.86
N GLY A 143 20.79 0.09 -1.01
CA GLY A 143 21.98 -0.09 -1.84
C GLY A 143 21.70 0.25 -3.30
N GLY A 144 22.09 1.47 -3.72
CA GLY A 144 21.84 2.00 -5.05
C GLY A 144 20.39 2.42 -5.33
N LEU A 145 19.50 2.25 -4.38
CA LEU A 145 18.17 2.84 -4.27
C LEU A 145 17.94 3.37 -2.87
N THR A 146 17.24 4.49 -2.78
CA THR A 146 16.75 5.07 -1.53
C THR A 146 15.22 5.05 -1.53
N ALA A 147 14.61 4.46 -0.51
CA ALA A 147 13.18 4.59 -0.29
C ALA A 147 12.93 5.59 0.85
N ARG A 148 12.30 6.73 0.54
CA ARG A 148 11.81 7.71 1.52
C ARG A 148 10.36 7.36 1.83
N VAL A 149 10.11 6.85 3.02
CA VAL A 149 8.79 6.43 3.52
C VAL A 149 8.28 7.54 4.42
N LEU A 150 7.23 8.26 4.02
CA LEU A 150 6.81 9.48 4.69
C LEU A 150 5.29 9.53 4.91
N THR A 151 4.87 10.02 6.06
CA THR A 151 3.46 10.26 6.35
C THR A 151 2.95 11.47 5.59
N ALA A 152 1.71 11.41 5.12
CA ALA A 152 1.09 12.51 4.37
C ALA A 152 -0.38 12.70 4.79
N ALA A 153 -0.87 13.93 4.68
CA ALA A 153 -2.31 14.17 4.74
C ALA A 153 -2.97 13.56 3.51
N SER A 154 -4.11 12.89 3.72
CA SER A 154 -4.86 12.24 2.65
C SER A 154 -6.34 12.28 2.96
N PRO A 155 -7.22 12.43 1.95
CA PRO A 155 -8.67 12.27 2.13
C PRO A 155 -9.08 10.83 2.44
N HIS A 156 -8.25 9.83 2.14
CA HIS A 156 -8.57 8.42 2.26
C HIS A 156 -8.44 7.88 3.69
N SER A 157 -7.29 8.14 4.33
CA SER A 157 -7.02 7.67 5.68
C SER A 157 -6.06 8.60 6.43
N ASP A 158 -6.16 8.64 7.76
CA ASP A 158 -5.33 9.51 8.61
C ASP A 158 -3.94 8.93 8.91
N ASP A 159 -3.68 7.70 8.47
CA ASP A 159 -2.40 6.99 8.61
C ASP A 159 -1.63 6.85 7.28
N THR A 160 -2.03 7.58 6.26
CA THR A 160 -1.45 7.46 4.92
C THR A 160 0.06 7.70 4.91
N VAL A 161 0.76 6.79 4.24
CA VAL A 161 2.19 6.80 3.99
C VAL A 161 2.44 6.77 2.48
N LEU A 162 3.36 7.61 2.02
CA LEU A 162 3.88 7.62 0.66
C LEU A 162 5.27 7.00 0.64
N VAL A 163 5.66 6.37 -0.48
CA VAL A 163 7.02 5.85 -0.67
C VAL A 163 7.61 6.49 -1.92
N HIS A 164 8.64 7.32 -1.73
CA HIS A 164 9.34 8.01 -2.81
C HIS A 164 10.69 7.35 -3.09
N VAL A 165 10.98 7.08 -4.36
CA VAL A 165 12.23 6.49 -4.85
C VAL A 165 12.87 7.46 -5.84
N PRO A 166 13.75 8.37 -5.36
CA PRO A 166 14.32 9.44 -6.17
C PRO A 166 15.09 8.95 -7.40
N GLU A 167 15.86 7.86 -7.25
CA GLU A 167 16.73 7.34 -8.29
C GLU A 167 15.96 6.80 -9.50
N GLU A 168 14.69 6.42 -9.32
CA GLU A 168 13.82 5.97 -10.41
C GLU A 168 12.67 6.95 -10.70
N GLY A 169 12.61 8.09 -10.01
CA GLY A 169 11.58 9.12 -10.21
C GLY A 169 10.17 8.63 -9.88
N LEU A 170 10.02 7.71 -8.89
CA LEU A 170 8.76 7.06 -8.56
C LEU A 170 8.19 7.55 -7.23
N LEU A 171 6.86 7.68 -7.17
CA LEU A 171 6.11 7.96 -5.97
C LEU A 171 4.94 7.00 -5.83
N PHE A 172 4.97 6.16 -4.79
CA PHE A 172 3.87 5.27 -4.42
C PHE A 172 2.94 6.00 -3.47
N LEU A 173 1.66 5.97 -3.78
CA LEU A 173 0.61 6.72 -3.08
C LEU A 173 -0.38 5.78 -2.35
N GLY A 174 -0.36 4.47 -2.65
CA GLY A 174 -1.45 3.60 -2.22
C GLY A 174 -2.78 4.19 -2.66
N ASP A 175 -3.71 4.34 -1.74
CA ASP A 175 -5.05 4.89 -2.00
C ASP A 175 -5.20 6.35 -1.58
N ALA A 176 -4.09 7.04 -1.36
CA ALA A 176 -4.05 8.40 -0.81
C ALA A 176 -4.97 9.41 -1.52
N THR A 177 -5.29 9.18 -2.78
CA THR A 177 -6.09 10.09 -3.61
C THR A 177 -7.59 9.80 -3.59
N CYS A 178 -8.01 8.68 -2.99
CA CYS A 178 -9.41 8.26 -2.88
C CYS A 178 -10.11 8.97 -1.71
N GLY A 179 -11.45 8.93 -1.70
CA GLY A 179 -12.25 9.35 -0.55
C GLY A 179 -12.17 8.32 0.60
N ASP A 180 -12.67 8.71 1.78
CA ASP A 180 -12.76 7.84 2.95
C ASP A 180 -13.89 6.81 2.77
N PRO A 181 -13.60 5.48 2.72
CA PRO A 181 -14.61 4.45 2.59
C PRO A 181 -15.55 4.37 3.79
N PHE A 182 -15.12 4.82 4.98
CA PHE A 182 -15.95 4.85 6.19
C PHE A 182 -16.85 6.10 6.28
N ASP A 183 -16.63 7.11 5.42
CA ASP A 183 -17.49 8.30 5.26
C ASP A 183 -18.15 8.35 3.86
N GLY A 184 -18.55 7.20 3.34
CA GLY A 184 -19.25 7.08 2.05
C GLY A 184 -18.42 7.54 0.85
N TRP A 185 -17.12 7.32 0.87
CA TRP A 185 -16.17 7.73 -0.17
C TRP A 185 -16.09 9.24 -0.38
N ARG A 186 -16.42 10.01 0.66
CA ARG A 186 -16.32 11.46 0.59
C ARG A 186 -14.86 11.90 0.54
N VAL A 187 -14.55 12.79 -0.39
CA VAL A 187 -13.24 13.42 -0.50
C VAL A 187 -13.21 14.68 0.38
N ASP A 188 -12.36 14.69 1.38
CA ASP A 188 -12.04 15.90 2.14
C ASP A 188 -11.12 16.80 1.29
N GLU A 189 -11.67 17.92 0.80
CA GLU A 189 -10.96 18.82 -0.11
C GLU A 189 -9.73 19.49 0.53
N GLU A 190 -9.74 19.77 1.83
CA GLU A 190 -8.59 20.36 2.51
C GLU A 190 -7.44 19.37 2.56
N ARG A 191 -7.72 18.12 2.93
CA ARG A 191 -6.73 17.04 2.92
C ARG A 191 -6.26 16.73 1.51
N LEU A 192 -7.14 16.73 0.51
CA LEU A 192 -6.76 16.54 -0.88
C LEU A 192 -5.80 17.63 -1.36
N ARG A 193 -6.10 18.91 -1.08
CA ARG A 193 -5.21 20.01 -1.42
C ARG A 193 -3.86 19.92 -0.68
N ALA A 194 -3.85 19.42 0.56
CA ALA A 194 -2.62 19.17 1.30
C ALA A 194 -1.79 18.07 0.66
N LEU A 195 -2.42 16.96 0.26
CA LEU A 195 -1.77 15.88 -0.49
C LEU A 195 -1.18 16.37 -1.80
N MET A 196 -1.95 17.14 -2.58
CA MET A 196 -1.47 17.70 -3.86
C MET A 196 -0.20 18.54 -3.67
N ARG A 197 -0.16 19.43 -2.65
CA ARG A 197 1.06 20.20 -2.32
C ARG A 197 2.24 19.29 -1.96
N THR A 198 2.00 18.19 -1.26
CA THR A 198 3.04 17.21 -0.96
C THR A 198 3.57 16.56 -2.23
N ILE A 199 2.68 16.10 -3.13
CA ILE A 199 3.05 15.50 -4.41
C ILE A 199 3.82 16.52 -5.29
N GLU A 200 3.36 17.75 -5.37
CA GLU A 200 4.03 18.84 -6.12
C GLU A 200 5.46 19.05 -5.67
N GLY A 201 5.70 19.01 -4.34
CA GLY A 201 7.02 19.21 -3.72
C GLY A 201 7.98 18.02 -3.86
N ILE A 202 7.52 16.83 -4.26
CA ILE A 202 8.36 15.64 -4.45
C ILE A 202 8.82 15.58 -5.90
N ASP A 203 10.12 15.38 -6.12
CA ASP A 203 10.70 15.20 -7.46
C ASP A 203 10.49 13.76 -7.93
N CYS A 204 9.42 13.55 -8.71
CA CYS A 204 9.08 12.27 -9.32
C CYS A 204 8.42 12.51 -10.68
N GLU A 205 8.51 11.52 -11.55
CA GLU A 205 7.90 11.52 -12.89
C GLU A 205 6.64 10.66 -12.91
N THR A 206 6.66 9.52 -12.23
CA THR A 206 5.60 8.51 -12.25
C THR A 206 5.02 8.29 -10.85
N CYS A 207 3.70 8.25 -10.78
CA CYS A 207 2.92 7.95 -9.59
C CYS A 207 2.29 6.57 -9.70
N LEU A 208 2.29 5.80 -8.60
CA LEU A 208 1.68 4.49 -8.50
C LEU A 208 0.58 4.54 -7.44
N LEU A 209 -0.61 4.13 -7.85
CA LEU A 209 -1.81 4.04 -7.01
C LEU A 209 -2.10 2.57 -6.69
N GLY A 210 -2.75 2.28 -5.57
CA GLY A 210 -3.08 0.91 -5.19
C GLY A 210 -3.92 0.19 -6.23
N HIS A 211 -4.92 0.85 -6.80
CA HIS A 211 -5.94 0.25 -7.66
C HIS A 211 -6.00 0.83 -9.07
N ALA A 212 -4.88 1.34 -9.59
CA ALA A 212 -4.80 1.85 -10.96
C ALA A 212 -3.43 1.56 -11.57
N ASP A 213 -3.34 1.63 -12.90
CA ASP A 213 -2.07 1.57 -13.58
C ASP A 213 -1.20 2.80 -13.27
N PRO A 214 0.15 2.66 -13.32
CA PRO A 214 1.06 3.78 -13.14
C PRO A 214 0.76 4.93 -14.12
N LEU A 215 0.81 6.17 -13.64
CA LEU A 215 0.52 7.36 -14.44
C LEU A 215 1.53 8.48 -14.18
N GLY A 216 1.60 9.42 -15.10
CA GLY A 216 2.49 10.58 -14.95
C GLY A 216 2.04 11.52 -13.83
N LYS A 217 2.99 12.11 -13.07
CA LYS A 217 2.71 13.09 -12.00
C LYS A 217 1.81 14.24 -12.47
N GLY A 218 2.09 14.79 -13.66
CA GLY A 218 1.29 15.89 -14.21
C GLY A 218 -0.15 15.50 -14.52
N GLU A 219 -0.36 14.28 -15.02
CA GLU A 219 -1.69 13.72 -15.28
C GLU A 219 -2.46 13.53 -13.98
N LEU A 220 -1.83 12.93 -12.96
CA LEU A 220 -2.42 12.77 -11.64
C LEU A 220 -2.85 14.12 -11.04
N LEU A 221 -1.96 15.10 -10.98
CA LEU A 221 -2.26 16.42 -10.42
C LEU A 221 -3.37 17.12 -11.20
N GLY A 222 -3.40 16.98 -12.53
CA GLY A 222 -4.48 17.49 -13.37
C GLY A 222 -5.84 16.85 -13.02
N TYR A 223 -5.87 15.54 -12.81
CA TYR A 223 -7.07 14.84 -12.36
C TYR A 223 -7.52 15.29 -10.96
N LEU A 224 -6.59 15.32 -9.97
CA LEU A 224 -6.91 15.71 -8.60
C LEU A 224 -7.43 17.16 -8.50
N ALA A 225 -6.92 18.06 -9.35
CA ALA A 225 -7.44 19.42 -9.41
C ALA A 225 -8.91 19.49 -9.79
N THR A 226 -9.43 18.54 -10.58
CA THR A 226 -10.87 18.46 -10.91
C THR A 226 -11.73 18.01 -9.72
N LEU A 227 -11.14 17.31 -8.74
CA LEU A 227 -11.82 16.85 -7.52
C LEU A 227 -11.78 17.90 -6.41
N ALA A 228 -10.78 18.77 -6.43
CA ALA A 228 -10.57 19.80 -5.40
C ALA A 228 -11.41 21.08 -5.60
N GLY A 229 -12.21 21.18 -6.67
CA GLY A 229 -13.15 22.26 -6.96
C GLY A 229 -12.48 23.49 -7.56
#